data_96f0bc037ecbfaa6fd63b8e491239ee7
#
_entry.id   96f0bc037ecbfaa6fd63b8e491239ee7
#
_cell.length_a   1.000
_cell.length_b   1.000
_cell.length_c   1.000
_cell.angle_alpha   90.00
_cell.angle_beta   90.00
_cell.angle_gamma   90.00
#
_symmetry.space_group_name_H-M   'P 1'
#
loop_
_entity.id
_entity.type
_entity.pdbx_description
1 polymer ?
#
loop_
_entity_poly.entity_id
_entity_poly.type
_entity_poly.pdbx_seq_one_letter_code
_entity_poly.pdbx_strand_id
1 'polypeptide(L)'
;MDIDYRHAFELAPVGLVLSRNRQMLDCNRHLCEMFGASRELLVGQSFQVLYPSIIEFERTGLRIAPILNRNGTYADDRIMKRSSGETFWCHVTGRALNQDAPHEAGIWTFIDMSSRRPVKAELTAREREVAAHLMDGLTSKEIGKALTISHRTVEIYRARLMRKYKAANTGDLVHKLMAG
;
A
#
# COMPACT_ATOMS: atom_id res chain seq x y z
N MET A 1 28.26 0.25 22.72
CA MET A 1 27.06 0.97 22.26
C MET A 1 25.88 0.12 22.68
N ASP A 2 25.10 0.57 23.63
CA ASP A 2 23.94 -0.16 24.11
C ASP A 2 22.82 0.06 23.08
N ILE A 3 22.39 -0.99 22.40
CA ILE A 3 21.29 -0.94 21.42
C ILE A 3 20.02 -1.22 22.19
N ASP A 4 19.24 -0.19 22.47
CA ASP A 4 17.91 -0.33 23.03
C ASP A 4 16.83 -0.45 21.93
N TYR A 5 15.60 -0.76 22.32
CA TYR A 5 14.47 -0.90 21.39
C TYR A 5 14.16 0.39 20.62
N ARG A 6 14.43 1.53 21.18
CA ARG A 6 14.22 2.83 20.54
C ARG A 6 15.20 3.04 19.40
N HIS A 7 16.49 2.74 19.63
CA HIS A 7 17.48 2.77 18.57
C HIS A 7 17.16 1.78 17.45
N ALA A 8 16.74 0.55 17.81
CA ALA A 8 16.33 -0.44 16.82
C ALA A 8 15.14 0.04 15.97
N PHE A 9 14.16 0.70 16.59
CA PHE A 9 13.02 1.28 15.88
C PHE A 9 13.43 2.43 14.97
N GLU A 10 14.20 3.40 15.47
CA GLU A 10 14.61 4.60 14.72
C GLU A 10 15.56 4.29 13.55
N LEU A 11 16.45 3.31 13.73
CA LEU A 11 17.48 2.95 12.73
C LEU A 11 17.07 1.79 11.83
N ALA A 12 15.86 1.26 11.95
CA ALA A 12 15.39 0.18 11.09
C ALA A 12 15.46 0.61 9.60
N PRO A 13 15.97 -0.26 8.69
CA PRO A 13 16.16 0.07 7.27
C PRO A 13 14.85 -0.01 6.46
N VAL A 14 13.72 0.16 7.13
CA VAL A 14 12.37 0.20 6.56
C VAL A 14 11.56 1.26 7.31
N GLY A 15 10.57 1.83 6.65
CA GLY A 15 9.61 2.70 7.36
C GLY A 15 8.82 1.88 8.37
N LEU A 16 8.80 2.29 9.63
CA LEU A 16 8.05 1.65 10.70
C LEU A 16 6.99 2.58 11.27
N VAL A 17 5.81 2.04 11.53
CA VAL A 17 4.71 2.72 12.22
C VAL A 17 4.14 1.83 13.30
N LEU A 18 3.97 2.41 14.49
CA LEU A 18 3.09 1.88 15.53
C LEU A 18 1.73 2.54 15.37
N SER A 19 0.66 1.76 15.37
CA SER A 19 -0.69 2.30 15.15
C SER A 19 -1.68 1.88 16.22
N ARG A 20 -2.71 2.72 16.40
CA ARG A 20 -3.91 2.41 17.16
C ARG A 20 -5.12 2.98 16.43
N ASN A 21 -6.16 2.17 16.25
CA ASN A 21 -7.40 2.57 15.57
C ASN A 21 -7.16 3.25 14.23
N ARG A 22 -6.23 2.70 13.43
CA ARG A 22 -5.82 3.24 12.12
C ARG A 22 -5.17 4.65 12.17
N GLN A 23 -4.72 5.08 13.36
CA GLN A 23 -3.94 6.30 13.55
C GLN A 23 -2.48 5.94 13.85
N MET A 24 -1.55 6.74 13.38
CA MET A 24 -0.12 6.60 13.63
C MET A 24 0.21 7.10 15.04
N LEU A 25 0.56 6.21 15.96
CA LEU A 25 1.01 6.58 17.30
C LEU A 25 2.46 7.01 17.32
N ASP A 26 3.25 6.36 16.47
CA ASP A 26 4.67 6.63 16.33
C ASP A 26 5.16 6.17 14.97
N CYS A 27 6.21 6.81 14.46
CA CYS A 27 6.87 6.42 13.23
C CYS A 27 8.37 6.70 13.33
N ASN A 28 9.17 5.87 12.66
CA ASN A 28 10.61 6.03 12.66
C ASN A 28 11.08 7.06 11.61
N ARG A 29 12.34 7.44 11.71
CA ARG A 29 12.98 8.39 10.80
C ARG A 29 12.86 7.97 9.32
N HIS A 30 13.05 6.68 9.04
CA HIS A 30 12.98 6.18 7.66
C HIS A 30 11.60 6.38 7.01
N LEU A 31 10.50 6.24 7.79
CA LEU A 31 9.17 6.57 7.30
C LEU A 31 9.04 8.05 6.96
N CYS A 32 9.52 8.93 7.84
CA CYS A 32 9.49 10.37 7.62
C CYS A 32 10.22 10.76 6.32
N GLU A 33 11.41 10.22 6.11
CA GLU A 33 12.22 10.44 4.91
C GLU A 33 11.49 9.93 3.65
N MET A 34 10.93 8.71 3.72
CA MET A 34 10.20 8.09 2.60
C MET A 34 8.99 8.90 2.18
N PHE A 35 8.19 9.39 3.11
CA PHE A 35 6.98 10.16 2.80
C PHE A 35 7.21 11.66 2.67
N GLY A 36 8.41 12.15 2.98
CA GLY A 36 8.77 13.56 2.90
C GLY A 36 7.97 14.43 3.89
N ALA A 37 7.70 13.90 5.07
CA ALA A 37 6.95 14.59 6.13
C ALA A 37 7.67 14.43 7.47
N SER A 38 7.61 15.45 8.32
CA SER A 38 8.17 15.34 9.66
C SER A 38 7.33 14.44 10.58
N ARG A 39 7.93 13.93 11.63
CA ARG A 39 7.24 13.07 12.61
C ARG A 39 6.04 13.77 13.24
N GLU A 40 6.18 15.07 13.54
CA GLU A 40 5.13 15.88 14.14
C GLU A 40 3.90 16.02 13.22
N LEU A 41 4.12 15.98 11.92
CA LEU A 41 3.03 16.01 10.93
C LEU A 41 2.36 14.65 10.74
N LEU A 42 3.02 13.54 11.07
CA LEU A 42 2.52 12.18 10.87
C LEU A 42 1.89 11.60 12.14
N VAL A 43 2.53 11.78 13.28
CA VAL A 43 2.04 11.24 14.56
C VAL A 43 0.69 11.84 14.93
N GLY A 44 -0.24 11.00 15.34
CA GLY A 44 -1.63 11.37 15.61
C GLY A 44 -2.54 11.42 14.37
N GLN A 45 -1.97 11.38 13.17
CA GLN A 45 -2.77 11.36 11.94
C GLN A 45 -3.27 9.95 11.60
N SER A 46 -4.40 9.91 10.89
CA SER A 46 -4.85 8.68 10.23
C SER A 46 -3.89 8.28 9.12
N PHE A 47 -3.71 6.97 8.89
CA PHE A 47 -3.00 6.48 7.70
C PHE A 47 -3.54 7.02 6.38
N GLN A 48 -4.76 7.58 6.36
CA GLN A 48 -5.38 8.19 5.19
C GLN A 48 -4.47 9.20 4.50
N VAL A 49 -3.67 9.97 5.26
CA VAL A 49 -2.77 10.99 4.70
C VAL A 49 -1.69 10.42 3.78
N LEU A 50 -1.36 9.14 3.93
CA LEU A 50 -0.39 8.40 3.13
C LEU A 50 -1.01 7.78 1.86
N TYR A 51 -2.34 7.87 1.68
CA TYR A 51 -3.04 7.30 0.54
C TYR A 51 -3.33 8.36 -0.53
N PRO A 52 -3.38 7.98 -1.82
CA PRO A 52 -3.76 8.88 -2.89
C PRO A 52 -5.18 9.44 -2.74
N SER A 53 -6.09 8.66 -2.15
CA SER A 53 -7.47 9.08 -1.89
C SER A 53 -8.08 8.40 -0.67
N ILE A 54 -9.11 9.03 -0.07
CA ILE A 54 -9.89 8.44 1.03
C ILE A 54 -10.57 7.14 0.63
N ILE A 55 -11.01 7.04 -0.62
CA ILE A 55 -11.69 5.83 -1.14
C ILE A 55 -10.74 4.63 -1.13
N GLU A 56 -9.47 4.82 -1.52
CA GLU A 56 -8.47 3.75 -1.48
C GLU A 56 -8.13 3.35 -0.04
N PHE A 57 -8.02 4.32 0.86
CA PHE A 57 -7.81 4.08 2.29
C PHE A 57 -8.93 3.22 2.89
N GLU A 58 -10.20 3.59 2.67
CA GLU A 58 -11.35 2.86 3.22
C GLU A 58 -11.46 1.43 2.65
N ARG A 59 -11.35 1.29 1.33
CA ARG A 59 -11.40 -0.03 0.67
C ARG A 59 -10.27 -0.94 1.14
N THR A 60 -9.07 -0.39 1.26
CA THR A 60 -7.92 -1.15 1.75
C THR A 60 -8.15 -1.61 3.19
N GLY A 61 -8.70 -0.75 4.06
CA GLY A 61 -9.04 -1.12 5.43
C GLY A 61 -10.04 -2.27 5.52
N LEU A 62 -11.11 -2.22 4.71
CA LEU A 62 -12.10 -3.30 4.63
C LEU A 62 -11.51 -4.63 4.15
N ARG A 63 -10.54 -4.58 3.22
CA ARG A 63 -9.86 -5.77 2.70
C ARG A 63 -8.87 -6.37 3.70
N ILE A 64 -8.15 -5.52 4.43
CA ILE A 64 -7.10 -5.95 5.38
C ILE A 64 -7.70 -6.62 6.61
N ALA A 65 -8.77 -6.09 7.19
CA ALA A 65 -9.31 -6.54 8.45
C ALA A 65 -9.57 -8.06 8.51
N PRO A 66 -10.29 -8.68 7.55
CA PRO A 66 -10.55 -10.13 7.59
C PRO A 66 -9.29 -10.99 7.48
N ILE A 67 -8.25 -10.49 6.81
CA ILE A 67 -6.97 -11.20 6.64
C ILE A 67 -6.17 -11.13 7.93
N LEU A 68 -6.08 -9.94 8.53
CA LEU A 68 -5.43 -9.75 9.83
C LEU A 68 -6.10 -10.58 10.93
N ASN A 69 -7.44 -10.63 10.97
CA ASN A 69 -8.19 -11.46 11.93
C ASN A 69 -7.81 -12.94 11.80
N ARG A 70 -7.68 -13.42 10.57
CA ARG A 70 -7.39 -14.83 10.32
C ARG A 70 -5.92 -15.18 10.54
N ASN A 71 -5.02 -14.35 10.05
CA ASN A 71 -3.59 -14.67 9.92
C ASN A 71 -2.71 -13.93 10.94
N GLY A 72 -3.21 -12.87 11.58
CA GLY A 72 -2.43 -11.98 12.45
C GLY A 72 -1.46 -11.08 11.68
N THR A 73 -1.26 -11.32 10.37
CA THR A 73 -0.36 -10.59 9.50
C THR A 73 -1.00 -10.30 8.15
N TYR A 74 -0.52 -9.26 7.49
CA TYR A 74 -0.93 -8.85 6.16
C TYR A 74 0.24 -8.30 5.37
N ALA A 75 0.27 -8.50 4.05
CA ALA A 75 1.22 -7.87 3.13
C ALA A 75 0.58 -7.63 1.78
N ASP A 76 0.89 -6.52 1.15
CA ASP A 76 0.60 -6.23 -0.25
C ASP A 76 1.51 -5.14 -0.82
N ASP A 77 1.50 -5.03 -2.17
CA ASP A 77 2.08 -3.90 -2.89
C ASP A 77 0.95 -2.94 -3.28
N ARG A 78 1.11 -1.66 -2.97
CA ARG A 78 0.13 -0.62 -3.28
C ARG A 78 0.77 0.71 -3.64
N ILE A 79 0.02 1.56 -4.33
CA ILE A 79 0.46 2.93 -4.55
C ILE A 79 0.10 3.79 -3.34
N MET A 80 1.12 4.45 -2.79
CA MET A 80 1.02 5.42 -1.69
C MET A 80 1.34 6.83 -2.21
N LYS A 81 1.12 7.84 -1.38
CA LYS A 81 1.33 9.25 -1.74
C LYS A 81 2.22 9.93 -0.71
N ARG A 82 3.30 10.57 -1.19
CA ARG A 82 4.18 11.45 -0.39
C ARG A 82 3.49 12.76 -0.04
N SER A 83 4.02 13.50 0.89
CA SER A 83 3.56 14.86 1.24
C SER A 83 3.61 15.82 0.05
N SER A 84 4.54 15.62 -0.88
CA SER A 84 4.63 16.37 -2.15
C SER A 84 3.48 16.13 -3.12
N GLY A 85 2.66 15.09 -2.89
CA GLY A 85 1.63 14.64 -3.83
C GLY A 85 2.12 13.57 -4.81
N GLU A 86 3.42 13.31 -4.89
CA GLU A 86 3.99 12.22 -5.70
C GLU A 86 3.45 10.87 -5.27
N THR A 87 3.04 10.05 -6.22
CA THR A 87 2.62 8.67 -5.98
C THR A 87 3.74 7.68 -6.28
N PHE A 88 3.87 6.64 -5.45
CA PHE A 88 4.90 5.62 -5.59
C PHE A 88 4.40 4.25 -5.17
N TRP A 89 5.03 3.20 -5.71
CA TRP A 89 4.79 1.83 -5.27
C TRP A 89 5.45 1.59 -3.92
N CYS A 90 4.68 1.06 -2.99
CA CYS A 90 5.12 0.75 -1.64
C CYS A 90 4.72 -0.68 -1.28
N HIS A 91 5.68 -1.49 -0.84
CA HIS A 91 5.38 -2.76 -0.18
C HIS A 91 5.04 -2.47 1.28
N VAL A 92 3.85 -2.88 1.69
CA VAL A 92 3.35 -2.67 3.04
C VAL A 92 3.11 -4.00 3.71
N THR A 93 3.68 -4.21 4.90
CA THR A 93 3.33 -5.34 5.76
C THR A 93 2.73 -4.82 7.06
N GLY A 94 1.84 -5.61 7.65
CA GLY A 94 1.19 -5.28 8.90
C GLY A 94 1.09 -6.50 9.81
N ARG A 95 1.22 -6.27 11.11
CA ARG A 95 0.96 -7.26 12.16
C ARG A 95 0.03 -6.66 13.20
N ALA A 96 -1.13 -7.29 13.39
CA ALA A 96 -2.03 -6.96 14.49
C ALA A 96 -1.45 -7.45 15.81
N LEU A 97 -1.54 -6.63 16.86
CA LEU A 97 -1.19 -7.06 18.22
C LEU A 97 -2.32 -7.86 18.86
N ASN A 98 -3.57 -7.60 18.42
CA ASN A 98 -4.75 -8.37 18.80
C ASN A 98 -5.48 -8.82 17.52
N GLN A 99 -5.59 -10.15 17.30
CA GLN A 99 -6.22 -10.69 16.09
C GLN A 99 -7.74 -10.50 16.09
N ASP A 100 -8.37 -10.50 17.26
CA ASP A 100 -9.82 -10.32 17.39
C ASP A 100 -10.23 -8.86 17.14
N ALA A 101 -9.29 -7.92 17.32
CA ALA A 101 -9.47 -6.49 17.06
C ALA A 101 -8.25 -5.92 16.28
N PRO A 102 -8.09 -6.30 14.99
CA PRO A 102 -6.84 -6.10 14.23
C PRO A 102 -6.48 -4.63 13.99
N HIS A 103 -7.44 -3.72 14.08
CA HIS A 103 -7.18 -2.29 13.95
C HIS A 103 -6.92 -1.59 15.30
N GLU A 104 -7.18 -2.29 16.43
CA GLU A 104 -6.96 -1.73 17.76
C GLU A 104 -5.51 -1.30 17.96
N ALA A 105 -4.56 -2.18 17.65
CA ALA A 105 -3.14 -1.86 17.68
C ALA A 105 -2.35 -2.74 16.68
N GLY A 106 -1.36 -2.16 16.04
CA GLY A 106 -0.55 -2.89 15.06
C GLY A 106 0.80 -2.25 14.78
N ILE A 107 1.68 -3.06 14.20
CA ILE A 107 2.98 -2.65 13.69
C ILE A 107 2.93 -2.76 12.18
N TRP A 108 3.38 -1.74 11.49
CA TRP A 108 3.39 -1.67 10.03
C TRP A 108 4.77 -1.35 9.51
N THR A 109 5.18 -2.01 8.44
CA THR A 109 6.39 -1.69 7.71
C THR A 109 6.05 -1.16 6.32
N PHE A 110 6.90 -0.26 5.82
CA PHE A 110 6.78 0.37 4.52
C PHE A 110 8.14 0.29 3.81
N ILE A 111 8.15 -0.17 2.58
CA ILE A 111 9.35 -0.24 1.74
C ILE A 111 9.06 0.48 0.43
N ASP A 112 9.81 1.52 0.16
CA ASP A 112 9.72 2.26 -1.11
C ASP A 112 10.25 1.39 -2.26
N MET A 113 9.42 1.21 -3.26
CA MET A 113 9.74 0.44 -4.46
C MET A 113 10.03 1.32 -5.69
N SER A 114 10.11 2.64 -5.54
CA SER A 114 10.25 3.60 -6.66
C SER A 114 11.47 3.32 -7.51
N SER A 115 12.58 2.86 -6.91
CA SER A 115 13.80 2.50 -7.63
C SER A 115 13.63 1.26 -8.50
N ARG A 116 12.70 0.38 -8.15
CA ARG A 116 12.39 -0.87 -8.85
C ARG A 116 11.13 -0.77 -9.69
N ARG A 117 10.18 0.09 -9.28
CA ARG A 117 8.85 0.26 -9.88
C ARG A 117 8.44 1.74 -9.90
N PRO A 118 8.99 2.58 -10.77
CA PRO A 118 8.52 3.96 -10.92
C PRO A 118 7.07 3.98 -11.45
N VAL A 119 6.26 4.93 -10.97
CA VAL A 119 4.91 5.15 -11.49
C VAL A 119 5.02 5.97 -12.77
N LYS A 120 4.99 5.32 -13.93
CA LYS A 120 5.18 5.96 -15.24
C LYS A 120 3.95 6.68 -15.81
N ALA A 121 2.78 6.42 -15.27
CA ALA A 121 1.53 7.01 -15.75
C ALA A 121 0.62 7.41 -14.60
N GLU A 122 -0.08 8.54 -14.75
CA GLU A 122 -1.13 8.89 -13.81
C GLU A 122 -2.27 7.87 -13.89
N LEU A 123 -2.45 7.15 -12.78
CA LEU A 123 -3.51 6.17 -12.64
C LEU A 123 -4.62 6.74 -11.75
N THR A 124 -5.86 6.51 -12.14
CA THR A 124 -6.99 6.73 -11.24
C THR A 124 -6.95 5.76 -10.07
N ALA A 125 -7.66 6.08 -8.97
CA ALA A 125 -7.76 5.20 -7.80
C ALA A 125 -8.10 3.75 -8.18
N ARG A 126 -9.07 3.57 -9.09
CA ARG A 126 -9.52 2.25 -9.51
C ARG A 126 -8.51 1.53 -10.41
N GLU A 127 -7.82 2.27 -11.26
CA GLU A 127 -6.73 1.70 -12.06
C GLU A 127 -5.57 1.22 -11.18
N ARG A 128 -5.24 1.95 -10.10
CA ARG A 128 -4.21 1.54 -9.13
C ARG A 128 -4.58 0.24 -8.41
N GLU A 129 -5.83 0.12 -7.95
CA GLU A 129 -6.33 -1.09 -7.29
C GLU A 129 -6.26 -2.30 -8.25
N VAL A 130 -6.73 -2.14 -9.49
CA VAL A 130 -6.68 -3.21 -10.50
C VAL A 130 -5.25 -3.56 -10.86
N ALA A 131 -4.35 -2.56 -11.02
CA ALA A 131 -2.94 -2.79 -11.32
C ALA A 131 -2.24 -3.60 -10.21
N ALA A 132 -2.50 -3.26 -8.93
CA ALA A 132 -1.96 -4.01 -7.80
C ALA A 132 -2.34 -5.49 -7.87
N HIS A 133 -3.62 -5.79 -8.06
CA HIS A 133 -4.08 -7.18 -8.15
C HIS A 133 -3.59 -7.92 -9.41
N LEU A 134 -3.40 -7.22 -10.53
CA LEU A 134 -2.79 -7.83 -11.72
C LEU A 134 -1.34 -8.26 -11.46
N MET A 135 -0.60 -7.47 -10.68
CA MET A 135 0.79 -7.82 -10.31
C MET A 135 0.83 -8.97 -9.31
N ASP A 136 -0.19 -9.11 -8.46
CA ASP A 136 -0.37 -10.28 -7.57
C ASP A 136 -0.77 -11.55 -8.36
N GLY A 137 -0.92 -11.46 -9.69
CA GLY A 137 -1.25 -12.58 -10.58
C GLY A 137 -2.74 -12.97 -10.58
N LEU A 138 -3.64 -12.14 -10.01
CA LEU A 138 -5.05 -12.45 -9.95
C LEU A 138 -5.72 -12.34 -11.34
N THR A 139 -6.64 -13.25 -11.61
CA THR A 139 -7.51 -13.22 -12.80
C THR A 139 -8.56 -12.10 -12.68
N SER A 140 -9.13 -11.66 -13.79
CA SER A 140 -10.20 -10.65 -13.80
C SER A 140 -11.42 -11.03 -12.97
N LYS A 141 -11.72 -12.33 -12.81
CA LYS A 141 -12.79 -12.83 -11.95
C LYS A 141 -12.44 -12.66 -10.48
N GLU A 142 -11.23 -12.99 -10.08
CA GLU A 142 -10.72 -12.84 -8.71
C GLU A 142 -10.62 -11.37 -8.32
N ILE A 143 -10.09 -10.53 -9.22
CA ILE A 143 -10.05 -9.07 -9.02
C ILE A 143 -11.46 -8.51 -8.87
N GLY A 144 -12.39 -8.94 -9.72
CA GLY A 144 -13.79 -8.53 -9.63
C GLY A 144 -14.40 -8.86 -8.27
N LYS A 145 -14.15 -10.06 -7.74
CA LYS A 145 -14.58 -10.49 -6.41
C LYS A 145 -13.90 -9.67 -5.31
N ALA A 146 -12.58 -9.47 -5.38
CA ALA A 146 -11.82 -8.71 -4.40
C ALA A 146 -12.25 -7.25 -4.32
N LEU A 147 -12.57 -6.64 -5.46
CA LEU A 147 -12.95 -5.24 -5.56
C LEU A 147 -14.47 -5.00 -5.58
N THR A 148 -15.28 -6.04 -5.46
CA THR A 148 -16.75 -5.98 -5.49
C THR A 148 -17.28 -5.31 -6.77
N ILE A 149 -16.74 -5.70 -7.93
CA ILE A 149 -17.16 -5.25 -9.27
C ILE A 149 -17.27 -6.43 -10.24
N SER A 150 -17.95 -6.22 -11.35
CA SER A 150 -18.03 -7.27 -12.39
C SER A 150 -16.65 -7.54 -13.03
N HIS A 151 -16.41 -8.79 -13.44
CA HIS A 151 -15.22 -9.13 -14.21
C HIS A 151 -15.11 -8.30 -15.50
N ARG A 152 -16.25 -7.96 -16.12
CA ARG A 152 -16.31 -7.08 -17.29
C ARG A 152 -15.79 -5.68 -16.99
N THR A 153 -16.09 -5.16 -15.80
CA THR A 153 -15.56 -3.86 -15.34
C THR A 153 -14.05 -3.93 -15.15
N VAL A 154 -13.53 -5.04 -14.62
CA VAL A 154 -12.08 -5.27 -14.50
C VAL A 154 -11.41 -5.29 -15.88
N GLU A 155 -12.01 -5.97 -16.86
CA GLU A 155 -11.49 -5.99 -18.25
C GLU A 155 -11.40 -4.59 -18.86
N ILE A 156 -12.36 -3.72 -18.57
CA ILE A 156 -12.32 -2.31 -19.01
C ILE A 156 -11.11 -1.58 -18.39
N TYR A 157 -10.87 -1.75 -17.09
CA TYR A 157 -9.71 -1.15 -16.43
C TYR A 157 -8.40 -1.73 -16.95
N ARG A 158 -8.34 -3.05 -17.17
CA ARG A 158 -7.18 -3.70 -17.78
C ARG A 158 -6.86 -3.13 -19.16
N ALA A 159 -7.87 -2.96 -20.02
CA ALA A 159 -7.70 -2.35 -21.33
C ALA A 159 -7.21 -0.89 -21.26
N ARG A 160 -7.68 -0.12 -20.27
CA ARG A 160 -7.19 1.24 -20.02
C ARG A 160 -5.73 1.24 -19.59
N LEU A 161 -5.36 0.35 -18.67
CA LEU A 161 -3.97 0.19 -18.22
C LEU A 161 -3.06 -0.23 -19.39
N MET A 162 -3.47 -1.21 -20.20
CA MET A 162 -2.72 -1.62 -21.39
C MET A 162 -2.45 -0.43 -22.33
N ARG A 163 -3.44 0.42 -22.54
CA ARG A 163 -3.30 1.63 -23.37
C ARG A 163 -2.35 2.64 -22.75
N LYS A 164 -2.46 2.92 -21.42
CA LYS A 164 -1.59 3.87 -20.69
C LYS A 164 -0.13 3.41 -20.68
N TYR A 165 0.11 2.13 -20.50
CA TYR A 165 1.44 1.52 -20.50
C TYR A 165 1.93 1.08 -21.87
N LYS A 166 1.13 1.27 -22.94
CA LYS A 166 1.41 0.81 -24.30
C LYS A 166 1.76 -0.69 -24.31
N ALA A 167 1.03 -1.48 -23.55
CA ALA A 167 1.26 -2.92 -23.40
C ALA A 167 0.54 -3.70 -24.50
N ALA A 168 1.22 -4.69 -25.08
CA ALA A 168 0.68 -5.52 -26.16
C ALA A 168 -0.29 -6.60 -25.66
N ASN A 169 -0.08 -7.10 -24.44
CA ASN A 169 -0.91 -8.11 -23.78
C ASN A 169 -0.80 -7.99 -22.25
N THR A 170 -1.55 -8.83 -21.52
CA THR A 170 -1.55 -8.79 -20.05
C THR A 170 -0.18 -9.11 -19.44
N GLY A 171 0.58 -10.04 -19.99
CA GLY A 171 1.93 -10.36 -19.51
C GLY A 171 2.88 -9.18 -19.70
N ASP A 172 2.84 -8.51 -20.85
CA ASP A 172 3.59 -7.28 -21.12
C ASP A 172 3.14 -6.13 -20.19
N LEU A 173 1.83 -6.03 -19.91
CA LEU A 173 1.33 -5.05 -18.94
C LEU A 173 1.89 -5.31 -17.54
N VAL A 174 1.82 -6.55 -17.05
CA VAL A 174 2.37 -6.92 -15.73
C VAL A 174 3.87 -6.65 -15.69
N HIS A 175 4.61 -7.04 -16.72
CA HIS A 175 6.04 -6.75 -16.84
C HIS A 175 6.32 -5.23 -16.76
N LYS A 176 5.56 -4.42 -17.50
CA LYS A 176 5.69 -2.94 -17.50
C LYS A 176 5.26 -2.31 -16.18
N LEU A 177 4.25 -2.85 -15.51
CA LEU A 177 3.86 -2.44 -14.15
C LEU A 177 4.94 -2.79 -13.12
N MET A 178 5.67 -3.89 -13.33
CA MET A 178 6.77 -4.34 -12.47
C MET A 178 8.10 -3.61 -12.76
N ALA A 179 8.35 -3.30 -14.03
CA ALA A 179 9.60 -2.65 -14.46
C ALA A 179 9.54 -1.12 -14.31
N GLY A 180 8.34 -0.59 -14.05
CA GLY A 180 8.10 0.84 -13.93
C GLY A 180 7.92 1.49 -15.27
#